data_922d710cb25221080670ba43a50d95eb
#
_entry.id   922d710cb25221080670ba43a50d95eb
#
_cell.length_a   1.000
_cell.length_b   1.000
_cell.length_c   1.000
_cell.angle_alpha   90.00
_cell.angle_beta   90.00
_cell.angle_gamma   90.00
#
_symmetry.space_group_name_H-M   'P 1'
#
loop_
_entity.id
_entity.type
_entity.pdbx_description
1 polymer ?
#
loop_
_entity_poly.entity_id
_entity_poly.type
_entity_poly.pdbx_seq_one_letter_code
_entity_poly.pdbx_strand_id
1 'polypeptide(L)'
;MLNPAIENLAPQHFSFWSPPAGATILVGAERQPLALPDIPLPLHRDDLKDLPPSDAAIGQGLYDYLRQFPDCFGNKIYAGLLRDAYPHFITDLAARAVMLDAKQVEPAYVVRKLTALKILWLLEPHNRGLLLQLCRGYFELAMEFAALASCREHLREAMRFGQELLAIDPSDVNALSLLAEIDLLFGDIPGATTKWQHLAAQVSDPEMRAHIEGRLAVCNGTAESDTTLVDDLEDVAEALRLHGLGDDRQATFVLERIEALGHLTSTLPSADFYWLLGICRRGCGDPDGAVAALHQALTLEPGHPAAQAALETL
;
A
#
# COMPACT_ATOMS: atom_id res chain seq x y z
N MET A 1 -8.83 -19.37 -17.35
CA MET A 1 -8.46 -18.05 -17.93
C MET A 1 -9.34 -17.03 -17.26
N LEU A 2 -8.74 -16.09 -16.49
CA LEU A 2 -9.46 -15.03 -15.80
C LEU A 2 -9.93 -14.01 -16.84
N ASN A 3 -11.19 -13.63 -16.78
CA ASN A 3 -11.75 -12.60 -17.65
C ASN A 3 -11.16 -11.22 -17.26
N PRO A 4 -10.33 -10.58 -18.08
CA PRO A 4 -9.70 -9.29 -17.74
C PRO A 4 -10.74 -8.15 -17.57
N ALA A 5 -11.97 -8.33 -18.04
CA ALA A 5 -13.04 -7.35 -17.89
C ALA A 5 -13.53 -7.17 -16.45
N ILE A 6 -13.18 -8.09 -15.52
CA ILE A 6 -13.62 -8.05 -14.12
C ILE A 6 -12.65 -7.21 -13.25
N GLU A 7 -11.51 -6.80 -13.77
CA GLU A 7 -10.44 -6.18 -12.97
C GLU A 7 -10.63 -4.67 -12.69
N ASN A 8 -11.55 -3.99 -13.39
CA ASN A 8 -11.83 -2.54 -13.23
C ASN A 8 -13.33 -2.25 -13.17
N LEU A 9 -14.04 -2.89 -12.24
CA LEU A 9 -15.45 -2.61 -12.05
C LEU A 9 -15.62 -1.30 -11.26
N ALA A 10 -16.26 -0.30 -11.86
CA ALA A 10 -16.64 0.93 -11.19
C ALA A 10 -17.94 0.72 -10.36
N PRO A 11 -18.23 1.56 -9.36
CA PRO A 11 -19.45 1.47 -8.54
C PRO A 11 -20.74 1.35 -9.36
N GLN A 12 -20.77 1.97 -10.52
CA GLN A 12 -21.91 1.94 -11.45
C GLN A 12 -22.23 0.58 -12.06
N HIS A 13 -21.32 -0.39 -11.97
CA HIS A 13 -21.56 -1.78 -12.43
C HIS A 13 -22.33 -2.60 -11.42
N PHE A 14 -22.43 -2.12 -10.19
CA PHE A 14 -23.16 -2.76 -9.11
C PHE A 14 -24.49 -2.08 -8.84
N SER A 15 -25.41 -2.85 -8.31
CA SER A 15 -26.65 -2.40 -7.69
C SER A 15 -26.91 -3.22 -6.43
N PHE A 16 -27.74 -2.70 -5.54
CA PHE A 16 -27.98 -3.35 -4.27
C PHE A 16 -29.39 -3.96 -4.23
N TRP A 17 -29.45 -5.23 -3.87
CA TRP A 17 -30.67 -5.95 -3.64
C TRP A 17 -30.87 -6.20 -2.15
N SER A 18 -32.04 -5.84 -1.62
CA SER A 18 -32.40 -6.14 -0.24
C SER A 18 -33.14 -7.47 -0.19
N PRO A 19 -32.58 -8.51 0.48
CA PRO A 19 -33.27 -9.77 0.65
C PRO A 19 -34.59 -9.57 1.38
N PRO A 20 -35.69 -10.29 1.03
CA PRO A 20 -36.89 -10.33 1.84
C PRO A 20 -36.61 -10.88 3.25
N ALA A 21 -37.38 -10.46 4.25
CA ALA A 21 -37.21 -10.96 5.62
C ALA A 21 -37.31 -12.51 5.65
N GLY A 22 -36.28 -13.13 6.25
CA GLY A 22 -36.19 -14.60 6.34
C GLY A 22 -35.76 -15.29 5.06
N ALA A 23 -35.25 -14.55 4.06
CA ALA A 23 -34.69 -15.16 2.85
C ALA A 23 -33.46 -16.04 3.20
N THR A 24 -33.39 -17.19 2.53
CA THR A 24 -32.30 -18.16 2.71
C THR A 24 -31.71 -18.55 1.38
N ILE A 25 -30.42 -18.93 1.38
CA ILE A 25 -29.74 -19.63 0.27
C ILE A 25 -29.39 -21.05 0.72
N LEU A 26 -29.20 -21.95 -0.23
CA LEU A 26 -28.85 -23.34 0.05
C LEU A 26 -27.35 -23.55 -0.12
N VAL A 27 -26.64 -23.89 0.96
CA VAL A 27 -25.18 -23.99 1.00
C VAL A 27 -24.69 -25.45 1.20
N GLY A 28 -23.50 -25.73 0.65
CA GLY A 28 -22.85 -27.01 0.76
C GLY A 28 -23.51 -28.15 -0.01
N ALA A 29 -22.88 -29.33 0.06
CA ALA A 29 -23.38 -30.55 -0.64
C ALA A 29 -24.74 -31.02 -0.09
N GLU A 30 -24.98 -30.79 1.19
CA GLU A 30 -26.22 -31.16 1.88
C GLU A 30 -27.36 -30.14 1.69
N ARG A 31 -27.12 -29.05 0.95
CA ARG A 31 -28.08 -27.99 0.67
C ARG A 31 -28.74 -27.43 1.95
N GLN A 32 -27.93 -27.17 2.96
CA GLN A 32 -28.45 -26.61 4.22
C GLN A 32 -28.87 -25.14 4.02
N PRO A 33 -30.02 -24.72 4.61
CA PRO A 33 -30.44 -23.34 4.50
C PRO A 33 -29.59 -22.43 5.36
N LEU A 34 -28.98 -21.38 4.75
CA LEU A 34 -28.28 -20.29 5.41
C LEU A 34 -29.12 -19.02 5.24
N ALA A 35 -29.40 -18.35 6.37
CA ALA A 35 -30.16 -17.10 6.35
C ALA A 35 -29.31 -15.97 5.71
N LEU A 36 -29.93 -15.22 4.81
CA LEU A 36 -29.32 -14.01 4.28
C LEU A 36 -29.38 -12.87 5.32
N PRO A 37 -28.36 -12.01 5.38
CA PRO A 37 -28.34 -10.88 6.28
C PRO A 37 -29.39 -9.83 5.88
N ASP A 38 -29.92 -9.11 6.88
CA ASP A 38 -30.87 -8.01 6.66
C ASP A 38 -30.16 -6.70 6.30
N ILE A 39 -29.34 -6.76 5.25
CA ILE A 39 -28.66 -5.61 4.64
C ILE A 39 -28.68 -5.73 3.12
N PRO A 40 -28.62 -4.62 2.37
CA PRO A 40 -28.53 -4.67 0.92
C PRO A 40 -27.28 -5.42 0.48
N LEU A 41 -27.43 -6.38 -0.43
CA LEU A 41 -26.32 -7.18 -1.00
C LEU A 41 -25.93 -6.60 -2.37
N PRO A 42 -24.65 -6.39 -2.65
CA PRO A 42 -24.19 -5.94 -3.96
C PRO A 42 -24.33 -7.06 -5.00
N LEU A 43 -24.90 -6.73 -6.14
CA LEU A 43 -25.04 -7.59 -7.31
C LEU A 43 -24.57 -6.86 -8.54
N HIS A 44 -24.15 -7.58 -9.58
CA HIS A 44 -24.01 -6.99 -10.89
C HIS A 44 -25.37 -6.56 -11.42
N ARG A 45 -25.43 -5.40 -12.10
CA ARG A 45 -26.70 -4.85 -12.60
C ARG A 45 -27.48 -5.80 -13.51
N ASP A 46 -26.76 -6.63 -14.26
CA ASP A 46 -27.37 -7.59 -15.17
C ASP A 46 -28.12 -8.71 -14.43
N ASP A 47 -27.67 -9.06 -13.21
CA ASP A 47 -28.27 -10.11 -12.39
C ASP A 47 -29.57 -9.66 -11.70
N LEU A 48 -29.87 -8.37 -11.72
CA LEU A 48 -31.14 -7.83 -11.19
C LEU A 48 -32.33 -7.95 -12.15
N LYS A 49 -32.10 -8.39 -13.38
CA LYS A 49 -33.16 -8.59 -14.37
C LYS A 49 -34.09 -9.75 -14.00
N ASP A 50 -33.54 -10.74 -13.27
CA ASP A 50 -34.23 -11.93 -12.82
C ASP A 50 -34.29 -11.97 -11.29
N LEU A 51 -35.40 -11.53 -10.69
CA LEU A 51 -35.62 -11.52 -9.24
C LEU A 51 -36.51 -12.70 -8.81
N PRO A 52 -36.19 -13.40 -7.69
CA PRO A 52 -35.00 -13.19 -6.84
C PRO A 52 -33.71 -13.63 -7.56
N PRO A 53 -32.56 -12.98 -7.21
CA PRO A 53 -31.28 -13.33 -7.83
C PRO A 53 -30.89 -14.78 -7.49
N SER A 54 -30.14 -15.41 -8.38
CA SER A 54 -29.61 -16.76 -8.13
C SER A 54 -28.55 -16.75 -7.02
N ASP A 55 -28.36 -17.90 -6.32
CA ASP A 55 -27.32 -18.04 -5.30
C ASP A 55 -25.92 -17.74 -5.88
N ALA A 56 -25.67 -18.13 -7.14
CA ALA A 56 -24.42 -17.83 -7.82
C ALA A 56 -24.21 -16.33 -8.07
N ALA A 57 -25.25 -15.61 -8.46
CA ALA A 57 -25.20 -14.15 -8.67
C ALA A 57 -24.92 -13.41 -7.35
N ILE A 58 -25.49 -13.86 -6.24
CA ILE A 58 -25.22 -13.30 -4.90
C ILE A 58 -23.74 -13.50 -4.56
N GLY A 59 -23.21 -14.71 -4.68
CA GLY A 59 -21.81 -15.01 -4.36
C GLY A 59 -20.83 -14.21 -5.23
N GLN A 60 -21.06 -14.16 -6.55
CA GLN A 60 -20.20 -13.43 -7.48
C GLN A 60 -20.25 -11.92 -7.23
N GLY A 61 -21.44 -11.37 -7.01
CA GLY A 61 -21.61 -9.95 -6.71
C GLY A 61 -20.88 -9.52 -5.44
N LEU A 62 -21.02 -10.27 -4.36
CA LEU A 62 -20.28 -10.05 -3.10
C LEU A 62 -18.77 -10.12 -3.29
N TYR A 63 -18.29 -11.15 -3.98
CA TYR A 63 -16.87 -11.38 -4.23
C TYR A 63 -16.24 -10.24 -5.03
N ASP A 64 -16.85 -9.86 -6.15
CA ASP A 64 -16.33 -8.81 -7.02
C ASP A 64 -16.45 -7.44 -6.36
N TYR A 65 -17.54 -7.19 -5.61
CA TYR A 65 -17.71 -5.94 -4.89
C TYR A 65 -16.66 -5.73 -3.80
N LEU A 66 -16.38 -6.75 -2.95
CA LEU A 66 -15.35 -6.67 -1.92
C LEU A 66 -13.95 -6.47 -2.50
N ARG A 67 -13.67 -7.05 -3.65
CA ARG A 67 -12.38 -6.86 -4.35
C ARG A 67 -12.18 -5.45 -4.88
N GLN A 68 -13.25 -4.71 -5.14
CA GLN A 68 -13.18 -3.31 -5.55
C GLN A 68 -13.30 -2.35 -4.36
N PHE A 69 -14.10 -2.70 -3.37
CA PHE A 69 -14.46 -1.84 -2.24
C PHE A 69 -14.30 -2.59 -0.91
N PRO A 70 -13.06 -2.97 -0.52
CA PRO A 70 -12.82 -3.78 0.70
C PRO A 70 -13.21 -3.04 1.99
N ASP A 71 -13.30 -1.72 1.96
CA ASP A 71 -13.66 -0.86 3.10
C ASP A 71 -15.13 -0.43 3.11
N CYS A 72 -16.00 -1.06 2.30
CA CYS A 72 -17.40 -0.75 2.27
C CYS A 72 -18.10 -1.05 3.62
N PHE A 73 -19.23 -0.37 3.85
CA PHE A 73 -19.98 -0.46 5.11
C PHE A 73 -20.32 -1.90 5.55
N GLY A 74 -20.69 -2.78 4.62
CA GLY A 74 -21.08 -4.17 4.91
C GLY A 74 -19.94 -5.19 4.84
N ASN A 75 -18.68 -4.78 4.71
CA ASN A 75 -17.56 -5.64 4.36
C ASN A 75 -17.39 -6.90 5.21
N LYS A 76 -17.51 -6.80 6.55
CA LYS A 76 -17.40 -7.95 7.47
C LYS A 76 -18.56 -8.94 7.26
N ILE A 77 -19.76 -8.44 7.01
CA ILE A 77 -20.94 -9.28 6.78
C ILE A 77 -20.81 -9.98 5.41
N TYR A 78 -20.38 -9.25 4.39
CA TYR A 78 -20.16 -9.79 3.04
C TYR A 78 -19.05 -10.84 3.04
N ALA A 79 -17.92 -10.57 3.71
CA ALA A 79 -16.83 -11.54 3.86
C ALA A 79 -17.29 -12.79 4.63
N GLY A 80 -18.05 -12.63 5.71
CA GLY A 80 -18.65 -13.73 6.47
C GLY A 80 -19.58 -14.59 5.61
N LEU A 81 -20.45 -13.96 4.80
CA LEU A 81 -21.34 -14.69 3.89
C LEU A 81 -20.55 -15.44 2.79
N LEU A 82 -19.47 -14.84 2.26
CA LEU A 82 -18.58 -15.54 1.32
C LEU A 82 -17.93 -16.76 1.97
N ARG A 83 -17.46 -16.66 3.21
CA ARG A 83 -16.85 -17.80 3.93
C ARG A 83 -17.87 -18.93 4.12
N ASP A 84 -19.07 -18.59 4.57
CA ASP A 84 -20.07 -19.57 5.02
C ASP A 84 -20.83 -20.20 3.84
N ALA A 85 -21.09 -19.44 2.78
CA ALA A 85 -21.84 -19.90 1.62
C ALA A 85 -20.96 -20.26 0.39
N TYR A 86 -19.85 -19.57 0.21
CA TYR A 86 -19.05 -19.63 -1.02
C TYR A 86 -17.54 -19.80 -0.74
N PRO A 87 -17.12 -20.83 0.02
CA PRO A 87 -15.74 -21.00 0.49
C PRO A 87 -14.69 -21.07 -0.64
N HIS A 88 -15.10 -21.41 -1.87
CA HIS A 88 -14.21 -21.41 -3.03
C HIS A 88 -13.67 -20.01 -3.36
N PHE A 89 -14.43 -18.93 -3.11
CA PHE A 89 -13.93 -17.56 -3.28
C PHE A 89 -12.85 -17.20 -2.25
N ILE A 90 -12.98 -17.70 -1.01
CA ILE A 90 -11.95 -17.51 0.02
C ILE A 90 -10.66 -18.23 -0.36
N THR A 91 -10.79 -19.44 -0.90
CA THR A 91 -9.64 -20.19 -1.43
C THR A 91 -8.96 -19.46 -2.60
N ASP A 92 -9.74 -18.86 -3.51
CA ASP A 92 -9.20 -18.04 -4.61
C ASP A 92 -8.47 -16.80 -4.09
N LEU A 93 -9.01 -16.09 -3.09
CA LEU A 93 -8.33 -14.94 -2.46
C LEU A 93 -7.00 -15.33 -1.84
N ALA A 94 -6.95 -16.45 -1.10
CA ALA A 94 -5.73 -16.94 -0.49
C ALA A 94 -4.68 -17.34 -1.57
N ALA A 95 -5.11 -18.03 -2.60
CA ALA A 95 -4.24 -18.39 -3.72
C ALA A 95 -3.68 -17.15 -4.43
N ARG A 96 -4.49 -16.12 -4.66
CA ARG A 96 -4.05 -14.85 -5.27
C ARG A 96 -3.02 -14.14 -4.41
N ALA A 97 -3.23 -14.06 -3.11
CA ALA A 97 -2.28 -13.43 -2.19
C ALA A 97 -0.89 -14.09 -2.29
N VAL A 98 -0.84 -15.43 -2.32
CA VAL A 98 0.42 -16.21 -2.47
C VAL A 98 1.04 -16.06 -3.86
N MET A 99 0.23 -16.12 -4.93
CA MET A 99 0.75 -16.02 -6.31
C MET A 99 1.35 -14.65 -6.61
N LEU A 100 0.81 -13.59 -6.03
CA LEU A 100 1.30 -12.24 -6.23
C LEU A 100 2.60 -11.96 -5.46
N ASP A 101 2.87 -12.72 -4.39
CA ASP A 101 4.12 -12.63 -3.63
C ASP A 101 5.35 -13.12 -4.41
N ALA A 102 5.14 -14.05 -5.35
CA ALA A 102 6.20 -14.66 -6.14
C ALA A 102 6.63 -13.84 -7.37
N LYS A 103 6.00 -12.70 -7.64
CA LYS A 103 6.28 -11.86 -8.81
C LYS A 103 6.87 -10.52 -8.38
N GLN A 104 7.97 -10.10 -8.99
CA GLN A 104 8.41 -8.70 -8.97
C GLN A 104 7.40 -7.90 -9.79
N VAL A 105 6.57 -7.06 -9.15
CA VAL A 105 5.35 -6.61 -9.79
C VAL A 105 5.11 -5.12 -9.60
N GLU A 106 4.52 -4.52 -10.63
CA GLU A 106 4.01 -3.16 -10.64
C GLU A 106 3.08 -2.86 -9.43
N PRO A 107 3.01 -1.62 -8.94
CA PRO A 107 2.19 -1.22 -7.79
C PRO A 107 0.73 -1.70 -7.84
N ALA A 108 0.15 -1.76 -9.04
CA ALA A 108 -1.22 -2.25 -9.22
C ALA A 108 -1.45 -3.69 -8.75
N TYR A 109 -0.44 -4.56 -8.86
CA TYR A 109 -0.54 -5.93 -8.36
C TYR A 109 -0.38 -6.00 -6.85
N VAL A 110 0.49 -5.14 -6.27
CA VAL A 110 0.64 -5.02 -4.82
C VAL A 110 -0.69 -4.59 -4.19
N VAL A 111 -1.38 -3.60 -4.76
CA VAL A 111 -2.71 -3.18 -4.31
C VAL A 111 -3.70 -4.34 -4.33
N ARG A 112 -3.71 -5.16 -5.40
CA ARG A 112 -4.59 -6.34 -5.49
C ARG A 112 -4.28 -7.40 -4.42
N LYS A 113 -2.99 -7.64 -4.14
CA LYS A 113 -2.56 -8.52 -3.04
C LYS A 113 -3.06 -7.99 -1.70
N LEU A 114 -2.83 -6.72 -1.42
CA LEU A 114 -3.27 -6.08 -0.17
C LEU A 114 -4.79 -6.13 -0.02
N THR A 115 -5.54 -5.94 -1.11
CA THR A 115 -7.00 -6.10 -1.11
C THR A 115 -7.42 -7.52 -0.73
N ALA A 116 -6.79 -8.54 -1.31
CA ALA A 116 -7.08 -9.94 -0.97
C ALA A 116 -6.75 -10.25 0.50
N LEU A 117 -5.58 -9.81 0.98
CA LEU A 117 -5.18 -9.95 2.40
C LEU A 117 -6.17 -9.23 3.33
N LYS A 118 -6.65 -8.04 2.94
CA LYS A 118 -7.60 -7.26 3.72
C LYS A 118 -8.95 -7.98 3.85
N ILE A 119 -9.45 -8.60 2.79
CA ILE A 119 -10.68 -9.41 2.84
C ILE A 119 -10.46 -10.63 3.77
N LEU A 120 -9.33 -11.31 3.69
CA LEU A 120 -9.00 -12.43 4.58
C LEU A 120 -8.90 -11.97 6.04
N TRP A 121 -8.31 -10.80 6.30
CA TRP A 121 -8.25 -10.21 7.63
C TRP A 121 -9.64 -9.90 8.20
N LEU A 122 -10.62 -9.49 7.39
CA LEU A 122 -12.00 -9.31 7.87
C LEU A 122 -12.59 -10.58 8.51
N LEU A 123 -12.13 -11.76 8.08
CA LEU A 123 -12.54 -13.06 8.62
C LEU A 123 -11.71 -13.49 9.82
N GLU A 124 -10.45 -13.10 9.86
CA GLU A 124 -9.50 -13.46 10.91
C GLU A 124 -8.77 -12.21 11.46
N PRO A 125 -9.49 -11.30 12.14
CA PRO A 125 -8.92 -9.99 12.53
C PRO A 125 -7.77 -10.07 13.55
N HIS A 126 -7.61 -11.20 14.23
CA HIS A 126 -6.52 -11.45 15.17
C HIS A 126 -5.37 -12.30 14.57
N ASN A 127 -5.39 -12.56 13.27
CA ASN A 127 -4.32 -13.29 12.60
C ASN A 127 -3.08 -12.40 12.45
N ARG A 128 -2.07 -12.65 13.31
CA ARG A 128 -0.81 -11.88 13.35
C ARG A 128 -0.09 -11.87 12.02
N GLY A 129 -0.11 -13.00 11.28
CA GLY A 129 0.52 -13.11 9.97
C GLY A 129 -0.12 -12.19 8.94
N LEU A 130 -1.45 -12.10 8.91
CA LEU A 130 -2.17 -11.20 8.00
C LEU A 130 -1.92 -9.73 8.37
N LEU A 131 -1.96 -9.40 9.66
CA LEU A 131 -1.68 -8.03 10.14
C LEU A 131 -0.27 -7.58 9.77
N LEU A 132 0.74 -8.44 9.96
CA LEU A 132 2.12 -8.13 9.59
C LEU A 132 2.28 -7.95 8.07
N GLN A 133 1.68 -8.84 7.26
CA GLN A 133 1.74 -8.72 5.80
C GLN A 133 1.05 -7.45 5.30
N LEU A 134 -0.08 -7.06 5.89
CA LEU A 134 -0.77 -5.81 5.56
C LEU A 134 0.06 -4.59 5.96
N CYS A 135 0.59 -4.57 7.20
CA CYS A 135 1.44 -3.48 7.67
C CYS A 135 2.65 -3.29 6.75
N ARG A 136 3.40 -4.37 6.49
CA ARG A 136 4.59 -4.34 5.63
C ARG A 136 4.24 -3.95 4.20
N GLY A 137 3.23 -4.57 3.60
CA GLY A 137 2.88 -4.33 2.21
C GLY A 137 2.38 -2.91 1.95
N TYR A 138 1.64 -2.31 2.88
CA TYR A 138 1.26 -0.90 2.77
C TYR A 138 2.46 0.04 3.00
N PHE A 139 3.40 -0.31 3.88
CA PHE A 139 4.64 0.45 4.05
C PHE A 139 5.51 0.41 2.79
N GLU A 140 5.73 -0.78 2.22
CA GLU A 140 6.49 -0.95 0.98
C GLU A 140 5.84 -0.19 -0.19
N LEU A 141 4.51 -0.26 -0.33
CA LEU A 141 3.76 0.48 -1.35
C LEU A 141 3.88 1.99 -1.16
N ALA A 142 3.90 2.49 0.09
CA ALA A 142 4.08 3.90 0.38
C ALA A 142 5.45 4.43 -0.06
N MET A 143 6.47 3.58 -0.05
CA MET A 143 7.85 3.91 -0.43
C MET A 143 8.14 3.67 -1.91
N GLU A 144 7.19 3.09 -2.65
CA GLU A 144 7.31 2.86 -4.09
C GLU A 144 7.21 4.18 -4.85
N PHE A 145 8.24 4.51 -5.65
CA PHE A 145 8.34 5.80 -6.34
C PHE A 145 7.11 6.11 -7.22
N ALA A 146 6.59 5.12 -7.91
CA ALA A 146 5.39 5.26 -8.75
C ALA A 146 4.08 5.44 -7.94
N ALA A 147 4.09 5.18 -6.64
CA ALA A 147 2.93 5.25 -5.75
C ALA A 147 3.00 6.41 -4.73
N LEU A 148 4.04 7.23 -4.77
CA LEU A 148 4.28 8.33 -3.81
C LEU A 148 3.12 9.31 -3.67
N ALA A 149 2.31 9.49 -4.71
CA ALA A 149 1.10 10.33 -4.67
C ALA A 149 0.08 9.89 -3.59
N SER A 150 0.13 8.63 -3.14
CA SER A 150 -0.71 8.07 -2.07
C SER A 150 0.12 7.66 -0.84
N CYS A 151 1.36 8.12 -0.74
CA CYS A 151 2.30 7.73 0.32
C CYS A 151 1.69 7.87 1.72
N ARG A 152 1.15 9.04 2.04
CA ARG A 152 0.52 9.34 3.34
C ARG A 152 -0.65 8.41 3.66
N GLU A 153 -1.49 8.09 2.67
CA GLU A 153 -2.62 7.18 2.85
C GLU A 153 -2.14 5.75 3.14
N HIS A 154 -1.18 5.29 2.36
CA HIS A 154 -0.59 3.96 2.55
C HIS A 154 0.14 3.83 3.89
N LEU A 155 0.89 4.86 4.32
CA LEU A 155 1.53 4.87 5.64
C LEU A 155 0.51 4.82 6.79
N ARG A 156 -0.64 5.50 6.66
CA ARG A 156 -1.72 5.43 7.65
C ARG A 156 -2.34 4.03 7.74
N GLU A 157 -2.55 3.36 6.60
CA GLU A 157 -3.00 1.97 6.60
C GLU A 157 -1.95 1.04 7.22
N ALA A 158 -0.66 1.20 6.88
CA ALA A 158 0.43 0.45 7.51
C ALA A 158 0.45 0.66 9.03
N MET A 159 0.36 1.91 9.49
CA MET A 159 0.31 2.27 10.91
C MET A 159 -0.87 1.58 11.60
N ARG A 160 -2.06 1.61 11.01
CA ARG A 160 -3.26 0.99 11.58
C ARG A 160 -3.06 -0.51 11.81
N PHE A 161 -2.60 -1.25 10.80
CA PHE A 161 -2.37 -2.70 10.93
C PHE A 161 -1.22 -3.04 11.88
N GLY A 162 -0.16 -2.22 11.91
CA GLY A 162 0.93 -2.36 12.85
C GLY A 162 0.48 -2.15 14.31
N GLN A 163 -0.36 -1.14 14.56
CA GLN A 163 -0.93 -0.89 15.89
C GLN A 163 -1.87 -2.02 16.35
N GLU A 164 -2.71 -2.55 15.42
CA GLU A 164 -3.54 -3.72 15.71
C GLU A 164 -2.69 -4.95 16.04
N LEU A 165 -1.56 -5.15 15.37
CA LEU A 165 -0.62 -6.24 15.67
C LEU A 165 0.01 -6.06 17.05
N LEU A 166 0.47 -4.84 17.39
CA LEU A 166 1.03 -4.56 18.73
C LEU A 166 -0.02 -4.66 19.87
N ALA A 167 -1.31 -4.46 19.55
CA ALA A 167 -2.37 -4.70 20.54
C ALA A 167 -2.51 -6.19 20.90
N ILE A 168 -2.13 -7.10 19.99
CA ILE A 168 -2.12 -8.55 20.20
C ILE A 168 -0.78 -9.00 20.79
N ASP A 169 0.31 -8.50 20.26
CA ASP A 169 1.68 -8.79 20.71
C ASP A 169 2.51 -7.50 20.81
N PRO A 170 2.57 -6.88 22.00
CA PRO A 170 3.30 -5.63 22.22
C PRO A 170 4.81 -5.71 21.99
N SER A 171 5.34 -6.91 21.85
CA SER A 171 6.78 -7.17 21.64
C SER A 171 7.12 -7.63 20.22
N ASP A 172 6.18 -7.56 19.26
CA ASP A 172 6.46 -7.95 17.89
C ASP A 172 7.51 -7.02 17.25
N VAL A 173 8.72 -7.59 17.05
CA VAL A 173 9.89 -6.86 16.56
C VAL A 173 9.65 -6.22 15.18
N ASN A 174 8.94 -6.92 14.29
CA ASN A 174 8.68 -6.42 12.95
C ASN A 174 7.68 -5.24 12.97
N ALA A 175 6.62 -5.35 13.77
CA ALA A 175 5.65 -4.27 13.91
C ALA A 175 6.27 -3.03 14.58
N LEU A 176 7.08 -3.22 15.63
CA LEU A 176 7.80 -2.13 16.28
C LEU A 176 8.75 -1.42 15.32
N SER A 177 9.51 -2.17 14.50
CA SER A 177 10.43 -1.62 13.52
C SER A 177 9.69 -0.80 12.47
N LEU A 178 8.64 -1.35 11.85
CA LEU A 178 7.86 -0.66 10.83
C LEU A 178 7.18 0.61 11.39
N LEU A 179 6.60 0.52 12.59
CA LEU A 179 5.97 1.68 13.22
C LEU A 179 6.98 2.76 13.62
N ALA A 180 8.20 2.39 14.02
CA ALA A 180 9.25 3.36 14.30
C ALA A 180 9.68 4.12 13.03
N GLU A 181 9.79 3.42 11.89
CA GLU A 181 10.05 4.07 10.59
C GLU A 181 8.89 4.99 10.20
N ILE A 182 7.64 4.56 10.37
CA ILE A 182 6.47 5.37 10.05
C ILE A 182 6.42 6.62 10.92
N ASP A 183 6.70 6.50 12.22
CA ASP A 183 6.77 7.66 13.12
C ASP A 183 7.83 8.67 12.66
N LEU A 184 9.02 8.18 12.28
CA LEU A 184 10.09 9.03 11.75
C LEU A 184 9.64 9.75 10.47
N LEU A 185 8.97 9.05 9.56
CA LEU A 185 8.44 9.63 8.32
C LEU A 185 7.41 10.74 8.60
N PHE A 186 6.56 10.56 9.61
CA PHE A 186 5.58 11.56 10.05
C PHE A 186 6.17 12.65 10.98
N GLY A 187 7.46 12.58 11.32
CA GLY A 187 8.12 13.56 12.20
C GLY A 187 7.87 13.33 13.69
N ASP A 188 7.25 12.21 14.09
CA ASP A 188 7.14 11.83 15.51
C ASP A 188 8.47 11.21 16.00
N ILE A 189 9.48 12.05 16.13
CA ILE A 189 10.82 11.65 16.56
C ILE A 189 10.80 11.00 17.97
N PRO A 190 10.06 11.51 18.96
CA PRO A 190 9.93 10.86 20.27
C PRO A 190 9.32 9.45 20.17
N GLY A 191 8.26 9.28 19.38
CA GLY A 191 7.60 7.98 19.13
C GLY A 191 8.54 6.98 18.48
N ALA A 192 9.24 7.39 17.41
CA ALA A 192 10.25 6.60 16.73
C ALA A 192 11.38 6.16 17.69
N THR A 193 11.96 7.12 18.44
CA THR A 193 13.04 6.85 19.40
C THR A 193 12.62 5.85 20.45
N THR A 194 11.42 5.99 21.02
CA THR A 194 10.90 5.06 22.02
C THR A 194 10.79 3.63 21.48
N LYS A 195 10.29 3.46 20.27
CA LYS A 195 10.16 2.14 19.65
C LYS A 195 11.53 1.53 19.30
N TRP A 196 12.47 2.34 18.78
CA TRP A 196 13.84 1.89 18.51
C TRP A 196 14.58 1.49 19.80
N GLN A 197 14.42 2.22 20.90
CA GLN A 197 14.99 1.85 22.21
C GLN A 197 14.39 0.55 22.75
N HIS A 198 13.08 0.35 22.57
CA HIS A 198 12.42 -0.89 22.95
C HIS A 198 12.97 -2.09 22.15
N LEU A 199 13.16 -1.93 20.84
CA LEU A 199 13.80 -2.93 19.98
C LEU A 199 15.24 -3.23 20.38
N ALA A 200 16.05 -2.20 20.69
CA ALA A 200 17.43 -2.37 21.13
C ALA A 200 17.56 -3.24 22.39
N ALA A 201 16.57 -3.16 23.27
CA ALA A 201 16.55 -3.97 24.50
C ALA A 201 16.20 -5.46 24.24
N GLN A 202 15.56 -5.78 23.11
CA GLN A 202 15.10 -7.13 22.80
C GLN A 202 16.04 -7.88 21.85
N VAL A 203 16.75 -7.15 20.96
CA VAL A 203 17.52 -7.74 19.87
C VAL A 203 18.95 -8.05 20.33
N SER A 204 19.37 -9.29 20.12
CA SER A 204 20.73 -9.77 20.41
C SER A 204 21.62 -9.85 19.16
N ASP A 205 21.01 -9.89 17.96
CA ASP A 205 21.73 -9.97 16.70
C ASP A 205 22.55 -8.71 16.44
N PRO A 206 23.87 -8.83 16.15
CA PRO A 206 24.75 -7.67 15.98
C PRO A 206 24.39 -6.79 14.78
N GLU A 207 23.94 -7.37 13.67
CA GLU A 207 23.59 -6.61 12.45
C GLU A 207 22.31 -5.79 12.69
N MET A 208 21.31 -6.41 13.26
CA MET A 208 20.07 -5.71 13.63
C MET A 208 20.34 -4.63 14.66
N ARG A 209 21.22 -4.88 15.64
CA ARG A 209 21.59 -3.87 16.64
C ARG A 209 22.27 -2.67 16.01
N ALA A 210 23.22 -2.90 15.09
CA ALA A 210 23.90 -1.82 14.34
C ALA A 210 22.90 -1.01 13.51
N HIS A 211 21.91 -1.68 12.90
CA HIS A 211 20.82 -0.99 12.19
C HIS A 211 20.02 -0.09 13.14
N ILE A 212 19.59 -0.61 14.29
CA ILE A 212 18.83 0.15 15.30
C ILE A 212 19.64 1.36 15.81
N GLU A 213 20.93 1.18 16.09
CA GLU A 213 21.84 2.26 16.52
C GLU A 213 21.93 3.36 15.43
N GLY A 214 22.01 2.96 14.16
CA GLY A 214 21.98 3.88 13.03
C GLY A 214 20.68 4.69 12.98
N ARG A 215 19.51 4.04 13.17
CA ARG A 215 18.21 4.74 13.19
C ARG A 215 18.06 5.68 14.39
N LEU A 216 18.53 5.29 15.56
CA LEU A 216 18.60 6.14 16.75
C LEU A 216 19.51 7.36 16.53
N ALA A 217 20.65 7.19 15.82
CA ALA A 217 21.52 8.30 15.46
C ALA A 217 20.81 9.29 14.52
N VAL A 218 20.05 8.81 13.55
CA VAL A 218 19.19 9.66 12.69
C VAL A 218 18.19 10.42 13.54
N CYS A 219 17.43 9.76 14.43
CA CYS A 219 16.46 10.43 15.31
C CYS A 219 17.12 11.53 16.15
N ASN A 220 18.32 11.26 16.70
CA ASN A 220 19.05 12.24 17.54
C ASN A 220 19.64 13.40 16.72
N GLY A 221 19.93 13.20 15.44
CA GLY A 221 20.49 14.22 14.55
C GLY A 221 19.41 15.00 13.78
N THR A 222 18.15 14.60 13.82
CA THR A 222 17.06 15.29 13.16
C THR A 222 16.73 16.58 13.89
N ALA A 223 16.95 17.72 13.23
CA ALA A 223 16.52 19.02 13.73
C ALA A 223 15.00 19.14 13.62
N GLU A 224 14.40 19.98 14.47
CA GLU A 224 12.99 20.37 14.28
C GLU A 224 12.83 21.02 12.91
N SER A 225 11.96 20.49 12.10
CA SER A 225 11.62 21.00 10.77
C SER A 225 10.12 21.31 10.71
N ASP A 226 9.77 22.35 9.97
CA ASP A 226 8.36 22.69 9.70
C ASP A 226 7.70 21.68 8.72
N THR A 227 8.50 20.86 8.02
CA THR A 227 8.04 19.84 7.09
C THR A 227 8.48 18.45 7.56
N THR A 228 7.66 17.43 7.26
CA THR A 228 7.96 16.02 7.54
C THR A 228 8.53 15.34 6.30
N LEU A 229 9.16 14.18 6.47
CA LEU A 229 9.61 13.36 5.33
C LEU A 229 8.45 12.95 4.42
N VAL A 230 7.24 12.77 4.98
CA VAL A 230 6.03 12.47 4.18
C VAL A 230 5.67 13.67 3.31
N ASP A 231 5.79 14.90 3.81
CA ASP A 231 5.56 16.11 3.01
C ASP A 231 6.55 16.19 1.85
N ASP A 232 7.84 15.91 2.10
CA ASP A 232 8.87 15.87 1.06
C ASP A 232 8.57 14.78 0.00
N LEU A 233 8.11 13.60 0.41
CA LEU A 233 7.73 12.52 -0.53
C LEU A 233 6.49 12.89 -1.37
N GLU A 234 5.50 13.57 -0.78
CA GLU A 234 4.35 14.11 -1.53
C GLU A 234 4.77 15.20 -2.52
N ASP A 235 5.74 16.04 -2.15
CA ASP A 235 6.33 17.03 -3.05
C ASP A 235 7.12 16.38 -4.21
N VAL A 236 7.83 15.26 -3.98
CA VAL A 236 8.45 14.46 -5.06
C VAL A 236 7.39 13.92 -6.01
N ALA A 237 6.27 13.40 -5.47
CA ALA A 237 5.15 12.93 -6.31
C ALA A 237 4.55 14.07 -7.14
N GLU A 238 4.40 15.26 -6.57
CA GLU A 238 3.94 16.44 -7.31
C GLU A 238 4.93 16.85 -8.40
N ALA A 239 6.24 16.81 -8.14
CA ALA A 239 7.25 17.06 -9.14
C ALA A 239 7.19 16.04 -10.30
N LEU A 240 6.98 14.76 -9.99
CA LEU A 240 6.80 13.72 -10.99
C LEU A 240 5.55 13.99 -11.86
N ARG A 241 4.45 14.40 -11.24
CA ARG A 241 3.21 14.78 -11.94
C ARG A 241 3.41 16.00 -12.85
N LEU A 242 4.11 17.04 -12.37
CA LEU A 242 4.43 18.24 -13.12
C LEU A 242 5.31 17.92 -14.34
N HIS A 243 6.34 17.07 -14.15
CA HIS A 243 7.16 16.58 -15.27
C HIS A 243 6.30 15.85 -16.31
N GLY A 244 5.38 14.98 -15.88
CA GLY A 244 4.43 14.29 -16.78
C GLY A 244 3.52 15.23 -17.57
N LEU A 245 3.29 16.46 -17.09
CA LEU A 245 2.55 17.52 -17.78
C LEU A 245 3.44 18.42 -18.65
N GLY A 246 4.78 18.21 -18.63
CA GLY A 246 5.75 19.02 -19.35
C GLY A 246 6.15 20.33 -18.65
N ASP A 247 5.77 20.50 -17.36
CA ASP A 247 6.17 21.65 -16.56
C ASP A 247 7.46 21.34 -15.76
N ASP A 248 8.53 21.08 -16.49
CA ASP A 248 9.84 20.77 -15.91
C ASP A 248 10.37 21.91 -15.03
N ARG A 249 10.00 23.15 -15.33
CA ARG A 249 10.44 24.29 -14.53
C ARG A 249 9.91 24.27 -13.11
N GLN A 250 8.63 24.01 -12.94
CA GLN A 250 8.01 23.89 -11.62
C GLN A 250 8.51 22.63 -10.92
N ALA A 251 8.63 21.50 -11.65
CA ALA A 251 9.17 20.26 -11.10
C ALA A 251 10.59 20.45 -10.56
N THR A 252 11.49 21.08 -11.33
CA THR A 252 12.87 21.40 -10.91
C THR A 252 12.88 22.26 -9.65
N PHE A 253 12.05 23.31 -9.59
CA PHE A 253 11.98 24.18 -8.43
C PHE A 253 11.62 23.42 -7.14
N VAL A 254 10.63 22.51 -7.21
CA VAL A 254 10.23 21.67 -6.06
C VAL A 254 11.39 20.75 -5.64
N LEU A 255 12.00 20.04 -6.58
CA LEU A 255 13.07 19.07 -6.28
C LEU A 255 14.33 19.74 -5.75
N GLU A 256 14.73 20.91 -6.29
CA GLU A 256 15.89 21.67 -5.80
C GLU A 256 15.67 22.20 -4.39
N ARG A 257 14.44 22.58 -4.05
CA ARG A 257 14.09 22.94 -2.66
C ARG A 257 14.33 21.76 -1.72
N ILE A 258 13.85 20.56 -2.07
CA ILE A 258 14.04 19.34 -1.27
C ILE A 258 15.54 19.00 -1.15
N GLU A 259 16.28 19.07 -2.28
CA GLU A 259 17.72 18.85 -2.30
C GLU A 259 18.47 19.83 -1.39
N ALA A 260 18.12 21.12 -1.44
CA ALA A 260 18.75 22.17 -0.64
C ALA A 260 18.45 22.04 0.86
N LEU A 261 17.26 21.62 1.24
CA LEU A 261 16.90 21.32 2.63
C LEU A 261 17.67 20.08 3.15
N GLY A 262 17.96 19.12 2.27
CA GLY A 262 18.77 17.95 2.56
C GLY A 262 18.12 16.93 3.50
N HIS A 263 16.94 17.18 4.03
CA HIS A 263 16.27 16.33 5.01
C HIS A 263 15.91 14.96 4.42
N LEU A 264 15.17 14.94 3.30
CA LEU A 264 14.82 13.71 2.60
C LEU A 264 16.08 13.00 2.08
N THR A 265 16.96 13.72 1.40
CA THR A 265 18.11 13.14 0.71
C THR A 265 19.16 12.54 1.64
N SER A 266 19.25 13.02 2.89
CA SER A 266 20.15 12.46 3.91
C SER A 266 19.51 11.27 4.65
N THR A 267 18.20 11.27 4.87
CA THR A 267 17.48 10.25 5.65
C THR A 267 17.04 9.06 4.79
N LEU A 268 16.63 9.35 3.55
CA LEU A 268 16.12 8.39 2.55
C LEU A 268 16.74 8.67 1.18
N PRO A 269 18.06 8.44 1.00
CA PRO A 269 18.70 8.65 -0.28
C PRO A 269 18.08 7.74 -1.35
N SER A 270 17.60 8.34 -2.46
CA SER A 270 16.90 7.64 -3.54
C SER A 270 17.54 7.94 -4.90
N ALA A 271 17.82 6.90 -5.66
CA ALA A 271 18.29 7.03 -7.04
C ALA A 271 17.19 7.62 -7.95
N ASP A 272 15.93 7.25 -7.73
CA ASP A 272 14.78 7.78 -8.46
C ASP A 272 14.60 9.29 -8.27
N PHE A 273 14.85 9.80 -7.05
CA PHE A 273 14.80 11.23 -6.78
C PHE A 273 15.82 11.99 -7.66
N TYR A 274 17.08 11.54 -7.68
CA TYR A 274 18.13 12.20 -8.46
C TYR A 274 17.95 11.97 -9.97
N TRP A 275 17.39 10.83 -10.38
CA TRP A 275 16.99 10.63 -11.77
C TRP A 275 15.91 11.64 -12.18
N LEU A 276 14.84 11.81 -11.39
CA LEU A 276 13.78 12.77 -11.68
C LEU A 276 14.34 14.20 -11.74
N LEU A 277 15.17 14.59 -10.79
CA LEU A 277 15.84 15.90 -10.79
C LEU A 277 16.67 16.11 -12.06
N GLY A 278 17.41 15.09 -12.49
CA GLY A 278 18.24 15.14 -13.70
C GLY A 278 17.40 15.34 -14.97
N ILE A 279 16.33 14.59 -15.15
CA ILE A 279 15.45 14.74 -16.34
C ILE A 279 14.70 16.09 -16.35
N CYS A 280 14.29 16.59 -15.18
CA CYS A 280 13.67 17.91 -15.07
C CYS A 280 14.67 19.04 -15.38
N ARG A 281 15.91 19.00 -14.87
CA ARG A 281 16.99 19.95 -15.20
C ARG A 281 17.28 19.98 -16.71
N ARG A 282 17.33 18.79 -17.33
CA ARG A 282 17.46 18.68 -18.80
C ARG A 282 16.32 19.39 -19.52
N GLY A 283 15.07 19.16 -19.09
CA GLY A 283 13.89 19.84 -19.65
C GLY A 283 13.91 21.36 -19.49
N CYS A 284 14.61 21.86 -18.46
CA CYS A 284 14.84 23.29 -18.25
C CYS A 284 16.03 23.87 -19.06
N GLY A 285 16.78 23.03 -19.79
CA GLY A 285 17.96 23.46 -20.54
C GLY A 285 19.22 23.65 -19.69
N ASP A 286 19.30 22.92 -18.55
CA ASP A 286 20.49 22.81 -17.71
C ASP A 286 21.13 21.41 -17.87
N PRO A 287 21.94 21.18 -18.92
CA PRO A 287 22.55 19.89 -19.16
C PRO A 287 23.62 19.53 -18.11
N ASP A 288 24.37 20.52 -17.61
CA ASP A 288 25.42 20.26 -16.62
C ASP A 288 24.82 19.81 -15.28
N GLY A 289 23.77 20.49 -14.82
CA GLY A 289 23.03 20.09 -13.63
C GLY A 289 22.31 18.75 -13.80
N ALA A 290 21.83 18.45 -15.01
CA ALA A 290 21.23 17.15 -15.34
C ALA A 290 22.25 16.01 -15.21
N VAL A 291 23.45 16.16 -15.82
CA VAL A 291 24.55 15.18 -15.73
C VAL A 291 24.94 14.94 -14.27
N ALA A 292 25.08 16.00 -13.48
CA ALA A 292 25.45 15.89 -12.07
C ALA A 292 24.43 15.08 -11.26
N ALA A 293 23.13 15.36 -11.44
CA ALA A 293 22.06 14.65 -10.75
C ALA A 293 21.99 13.17 -11.19
N LEU A 294 22.12 12.86 -12.49
CA LEU A 294 22.10 11.49 -12.99
C LEU A 294 23.32 10.68 -12.51
N HIS A 295 24.48 11.30 -12.37
CA HIS A 295 25.63 10.64 -11.76
C HIS A 295 25.41 10.37 -10.26
N GLN A 296 24.72 11.24 -9.55
CA GLN A 296 24.36 11.00 -8.18
C GLN A 296 23.38 9.82 -8.07
N ALA A 297 22.39 9.70 -8.96
CA ALA A 297 21.52 8.55 -9.06
C ALA A 297 22.30 7.24 -9.22
N LEU A 298 23.27 7.21 -10.16
CA LEU A 298 24.12 6.04 -10.42
C LEU A 298 25.15 5.78 -9.31
N THR A 299 25.47 6.77 -8.49
CA THR A 299 26.30 6.56 -7.29
C THR A 299 25.51 5.80 -6.22
N LEU A 300 24.23 6.11 -6.06
CA LEU A 300 23.32 5.42 -5.14
C LEU A 300 22.96 4.02 -5.67
N GLU A 301 22.65 3.91 -6.95
CA GLU A 301 22.28 2.67 -7.62
C GLU A 301 22.97 2.55 -8.98
N PRO A 302 24.15 1.87 -9.05
CA PRO A 302 24.93 1.75 -10.29
C PRO A 302 24.18 1.08 -11.45
N GLY A 303 23.17 0.27 -11.16
CA GLY A 303 22.35 -0.42 -12.15
C GLY A 303 21.05 0.30 -12.53
N HIS A 304 20.81 1.54 -12.11
CA HIS A 304 19.56 2.27 -12.32
C HIS A 304 19.28 2.50 -13.82
N PRO A 305 18.32 1.75 -14.45
CA PRO A 305 18.22 1.72 -15.91
C PRO A 305 17.77 3.05 -16.51
N ALA A 306 16.86 3.75 -15.83
CA ALA A 306 16.34 5.02 -16.31
C ALA A 306 17.39 6.15 -16.25
N ALA A 307 18.28 6.14 -15.25
CA ALA A 307 19.36 7.11 -15.15
C ALA A 307 20.44 6.85 -16.21
N GLN A 308 20.78 5.58 -16.50
CA GLN A 308 21.70 5.21 -17.58
C GLN A 308 21.16 5.67 -18.94
N ALA A 309 19.90 5.33 -19.26
CA ALA A 309 19.28 5.73 -20.51
C ALA A 309 19.17 7.26 -20.65
N ALA A 310 18.93 7.99 -19.55
CA ALA A 310 18.87 9.44 -19.57
C ALA A 310 20.24 10.07 -19.89
N LEU A 311 21.35 9.53 -19.38
CA LEU A 311 22.71 10.00 -19.69
C LEU A 311 23.11 9.75 -21.15
N GLU A 312 22.68 8.63 -21.75
CA GLU A 312 22.97 8.32 -23.15
C GLU A 312 22.27 9.29 -24.15
N THR A 313 21.26 10.01 -23.68
CA THR A 313 20.44 10.92 -24.50
C THR A 313 20.73 12.41 -24.24
N LEU A 314 21.71 12.72 -23.38
CA LEU A 314 22.23 14.07 -23.13
C LEU A 314 23.34 14.42 -24.10
#